data_ee6c6ce9efcf6d02c43f8efc04396365
#
_entry.id   ee6c6ce9efcf6d02c43f8efc04396365
#
_cell.length_a   1.000
_cell.length_b   1.000
_cell.length_c   1.000
_cell.angle_alpha   90.00
_cell.angle_beta   90.00
_cell.angle_gamma   90.00
#
_symmetry.space_group_name_H-M   'P 1'
#
loop_
_entity.id
_entity.type
_entity.pdbx_description
1 polymer ?
#
loop_
_entity_poly.entity_id
_entity_poly.type
_entity_poly.pdbx_seq_one_letter_code
_entity_poly.pdbx_strand_id
1 'polypeptide(L)'
;YDIPAPGAPQVTEDLYVTRDGGGLKVLAKISWEAAPSGFVAAYQLQGKLAGAADWIDYGRTDGTALEIRDIAPGAWAFRVKAISVLGVSSAWQETQAEILGLTAPPAQLENVTLQTAGGLAILKWTRSVDPDVRVGGNIVIRHSKEATATWSDSYSMDRVSGGEAIAVVPLKPGTYLVRAEDSGGRAGPETRVSTKGAQVLAFSTLDFLQADPGFFGPKSGLQVTGANLTLATATANGVTQVSTMEGQYGFAAGLDLGAVKRVRLRSEIGVAALALNDRIDSRTTLMDSWADFDGSAGAEIDVLFEIRETDDDPATSPNWGPWGRLDNHEIEARAVEARAFLTTKDASYTPIVSQLRLYADEVA
;
A
#
# COMPACT_ATOMS: atom_id res chain seq x y z
N TYR A 1 -16.35 -55.48 12.42
CA TYR A 1 -17.32 -54.39 12.35
C TYR A 1 -16.63 -53.23 11.64
N ASP A 2 -17.02 -53.01 10.40
CA ASP A 2 -16.52 -51.90 9.61
C ASP A 2 -17.26 -50.60 10.09
N ILE A 3 -16.51 -49.52 10.34
CA ILE A 3 -17.14 -48.26 10.72
C ILE A 3 -17.13 -47.31 9.49
N PRO A 4 -18.21 -46.57 9.26
CA PRO A 4 -18.26 -45.64 8.14
C PRO A 4 -17.24 -44.53 8.32
N ALA A 5 -16.73 -44.02 7.20
CA ALA A 5 -15.83 -42.89 7.21
C ALA A 5 -16.55 -41.58 7.54
N PRO A 6 -15.85 -40.61 8.13
CA PRO A 6 -16.38 -39.25 8.28
C PRO A 6 -16.56 -38.55 6.94
N GLY A 7 -17.14 -37.35 6.92
CA GLY A 7 -17.12 -36.49 5.75
C GLY A 7 -15.70 -36.05 5.37
N ALA A 8 -15.52 -35.63 4.13
CA ALA A 8 -14.24 -35.07 3.69
C ALA A 8 -13.89 -33.80 4.50
N PRO A 9 -12.61 -33.62 4.90
CA PRO A 9 -12.20 -32.46 5.65
C PRO A 9 -12.46 -31.15 4.88
N GLN A 10 -12.91 -30.14 5.60
CA GLN A 10 -12.98 -28.76 5.13
C GLN A 10 -11.94 -27.94 5.89
N VAL A 11 -11.22 -27.07 5.16
CA VAL A 11 -10.13 -26.28 5.70
C VAL A 11 -10.53 -24.81 5.66
N THR A 12 -10.43 -24.14 6.81
CA THR A 12 -10.55 -22.69 6.91
C THR A 12 -9.28 -22.14 7.52
N GLU A 13 -8.85 -20.99 7.05
CA GLU A 13 -7.64 -20.34 7.47
C GLU A 13 -7.98 -19.11 8.32
N ASP A 14 -7.18 -18.84 9.35
CA ASP A 14 -7.27 -17.65 10.18
C ASP A 14 -5.87 -17.23 10.64
N LEU A 15 -5.75 -16.01 11.16
CA LEU A 15 -4.52 -15.48 11.73
C LEU A 15 -4.70 -15.23 13.23
N TYR A 16 -3.66 -15.50 14.01
CA TYR A 16 -3.68 -15.22 15.43
C TYR A 16 -2.40 -14.51 15.88
N VAL A 17 -2.53 -13.68 16.92
CA VAL A 17 -1.38 -13.01 17.57
C VAL A 17 -0.82 -13.92 18.65
N THR A 18 0.49 -14.15 18.63
CA THR A 18 1.16 -14.94 19.67
C THR A 18 1.19 -14.20 21.01
N ARG A 19 1.03 -14.90 22.14
CA ARG A 19 0.95 -14.29 23.47
C ARG A 19 2.23 -13.62 23.93
N ASP A 20 3.35 -14.01 23.38
CA ASP A 20 4.69 -13.49 23.69
C ASP A 20 5.07 -12.25 22.86
N GLY A 21 4.12 -11.72 22.07
CA GLY A 21 4.37 -10.59 21.16
C GLY A 21 5.20 -10.97 19.94
N GLY A 22 5.40 -12.27 19.64
CA GLY A 22 6.17 -12.78 18.51
C GLY A 22 5.51 -12.59 17.13
N GLY A 23 4.45 -11.78 17.04
CA GLY A 23 3.81 -11.43 15.79
C GLY A 23 2.56 -12.23 15.45
N LEU A 24 2.15 -12.12 14.19
CA LEU A 24 1.03 -12.86 13.60
C LEU A 24 1.48 -14.21 13.08
N LYS A 25 0.66 -15.24 13.32
CA LYS A 25 0.86 -16.60 12.84
C LYS A 25 -0.40 -17.16 12.21
N VAL A 26 -0.23 -18.14 11.35
CA VAL A 26 -1.31 -18.78 10.62
C VAL A 26 -1.92 -19.91 11.44
N LEU A 27 -3.25 -19.98 11.44
CA LEU A 27 -4.06 -21.03 12.05
C LEU A 27 -4.89 -21.70 10.95
N ALA A 28 -4.73 -23.01 10.75
CA ALA A 28 -5.66 -23.78 9.94
C ALA A 28 -6.64 -24.53 10.86
N LYS A 29 -7.92 -24.32 10.65
CA LYS A 29 -8.99 -25.09 11.28
C LYS A 29 -9.51 -26.12 10.28
N ILE A 30 -9.33 -27.39 10.62
CA ILE A 30 -9.77 -28.50 9.81
C ILE A 30 -11.03 -29.06 10.48
N SER A 31 -12.16 -29.09 9.76
CA SER A 31 -13.44 -29.59 10.25
C SER A 31 -14.01 -30.65 9.30
N TRP A 32 -14.84 -31.53 9.78
CA TRP A 32 -15.47 -32.61 9.01
C TRP A 32 -16.86 -32.96 9.55
N GLU A 33 -17.68 -33.58 8.73
CA GLU A 33 -18.94 -34.16 9.19
C GLU A 33 -18.68 -35.44 9.97
N ALA A 34 -19.39 -35.63 11.07
CA ALA A 34 -19.25 -36.81 11.88
C ALA A 34 -19.57 -38.09 11.09
N ALA A 35 -18.83 -39.15 11.34
CA ALA A 35 -19.17 -40.47 10.79
C ALA A 35 -20.54 -40.92 11.32
N PRO A 36 -21.44 -41.45 10.47
CA PRO A 36 -22.79 -41.81 10.87
C PRO A 36 -22.83 -43.12 11.68
N SER A 37 -22.14 -43.12 12.82
CA SER A 37 -22.06 -44.28 13.72
C SER A 37 -21.94 -43.86 15.18
N GLY A 38 -22.73 -44.44 16.06
CA GLY A 38 -22.63 -44.22 17.51
C GLY A 38 -21.45 -44.90 18.20
N PHE A 39 -20.64 -45.64 17.48
CA PHE A 39 -19.47 -46.38 18.03
C PHE A 39 -18.13 -45.64 17.80
N VAL A 40 -18.14 -44.43 17.26
CA VAL A 40 -16.92 -43.62 17.07
C VAL A 40 -16.45 -43.09 18.42
N ALA A 41 -15.21 -43.39 18.77
CA ALA A 41 -14.55 -42.89 19.98
C ALA A 41 -13.66 -41.66 19.69
N ALA A 42 -13.06 -41.59 18.52
CA ALA A 42 -12.17 -40.49 18.12
C ALA A 42 -12.01 -40.40 16.60
N TYR A 43 -11.51 -39.26 16.16
CA TYR A 43 -11.02 -39.03 14.80
C TYR A 43 -9.51 -38.79 14.83
N GLN A 44 -8.80 -39.27 13.83
CA GLN A 44 -7.37 -39.01 13.62
C GLN A 44 -7.19 -38.15 12.38
N LEU A 45 -6.48 -37.03 12.55
CA LEU A 45 -6.15 -36.09 11.46
C LEU A 45 -4.68 -36.22 11.07
N GLN A 46 -4.42 -36.27 9.77
CA GLN A 46 -3.09 -36.18 9.20
C GLN A 46 -3.08 -35.14 8.08
N GLY A 47 -1.93 -34.50 7.88
CA GLY A 47 -1.71 -33.56 6.79
C GLY A 47 -0.31 -33.70 6.21
N LYS A 48 -0.13 -33.28 4.96
CA LYS A 48 1.18 -33.17 4.32
C LYS A 48 1.22 -32.02 3.33
N LEU A 49 2.37 -31.38 3.22
CA LEU A 49 2.63 -30.39 2.17
C LEU A 49 2.68 -31.11 0.81
N ALA A 50 2.23 -30.45 -0.24
CA ALA A 50 2.31 -30.99 -1.61
C ALA A 50 3.78 -31.33 -1.96
N GLY A 51 3.98 -32.51 -2.51
CA GLY A 51 5.33 -33.03 -2.81
C GLY A 51 6.04 -33.73 -1.63
N ALA A 52 5.53 -33.63 -0.40
CA ALA A 52 6.08 -34.41 0.72
C ALA A 52 5.64 -35.88 0.63
N ALA A 53 6.57 -36.80 0.94
CA ALA A 53 6.30 -38.23 0.93
C ALA A 53 5.48 -38.66 2.14
N ASP A 54 5.78 -38.08 3.32
CA ASP A 54 5.26 -38.55 4.59
C ASP A 54 4.09 -37.69 5.10
N TRP A 55 3.15 -38.35 5.77
CA TRP A 55 2.05 -37.71 6.46
C TRP A 55 2.43 -37.33 7.90
N ILE A 56 2.19 -36.09 8.26
CA ILE A 56 2.34 -35.57 9.63
C ILE A 56 1.06 -35.93 10.40
N ASP A 57 1.21 -36.57 11.55
CA ASP A 57 0.08 -36.90 12.45
C ASP A 57 -0.17 -35.74 13.40
N TYR A 58 -1.33 -35.08 13.27
CA TYR A 58 -1.76 -34.00 14.15
C TYR A 58 -2.52 -34.48 15.39
N GLY A 59 -2.64 -35.80 15.56
CA GLY A 59 -3.23 -36.42 16.72
C GLY A 59 -4.67 -36.83 16.56
N ARG A 60 -5.33 -37.06 17.71
CA ARG A 60 -6.71 -37.54 17.80
C ARG A 60 -7.58 -36.57 18.56
N THR A 61 -8.86 -36.49 18.20
CA THR A 61 -9.87 -35.67 18.84
C THR A 61 -11.19 -36.44 18.88
N ASP A 62 -12.00 -36.24 19.91
CA ASP A 62 -13.38 -36.71 20.00
C ASP A 62 -14.37 -35.79 19.28
N GLY A 63 -13.94 -34.55 18.97
CA GLY A 63 -14.72 -33.59 18.20
C GLY A 63 -14.55 -33.75 16.68
N THR A 64 -15.29 -32.97 15.94
CA THR A 64 -15.30 -32.94 14.47
C THR A 64 -14.48 -31.79 13.88
N ALA A 65 -13.55 -31.24 14.65
CA ALA A 65 -12.60 -30.23 14.19
C ALA A 65 -11.29 -30.29 14.99
N LEU A 66 -10.21 -29.84 14.35
CA LEU A 66 -8.88 -29.69 14.97
C LEU A 66 -8.20 -28.44 14.42
N GLU A 67 -7.52 -27.71 15.28
CA GLU A 67 -6.77 -26.53 14.93
C GLU A 67 -5.27 -26.84 14.83
N ILE A 68 -4.66 -26.43 13.72
CA ILE A 68 -3.22 -26.55 13.47
C ILE A 68 -2.65 -25.14 13.51
N ARG A 69 -1.84 -24.86 14.54
CA ARG A 69 -1.21 -23.54 14.73
C ARG A 69 0.15 -23.50 14.06
N ASP A 70 0.51 -22.31 13.54
CA ASP A 70 1.79 -22.04 12.90
C ASP A 70 2.05 -22.94 11.68
N ILE A 71 1.00 -23.17 10.90
CA ILE A 71 1.10 -23.96 9.67
C ILE A 71 1.81 -23.15 8.58
N ALA A 72 2.71 -23.81 7.83
CA ALA A 72 3.42 -23.18 6.73
C ALA A 72 2.48 -22.90 5.54
N PRO A 73 2.63 -21.76 4.84
CA PRO A 73 1.92 -21.51 3.58
C PRO A 73 2.24 -22.55 2.52
N GLY A 74 1.31 -22.80 1.61
CA GLY A 74 1.45 -23.71 0.48
C GLY A 74 0.28 -24.65 0.28
N ALA A 75 0.39 -25.49 -0.73
CA ALA A 75 -0.61 -26.52 -1.03
C ALA A 75 -0.47 -27.71 -0.07
N TRP A 76 -1.55 -28.03 0.63
CA TRP A 76 -1.62 -29.12 1.61
C TRP A 76 -2.65 -30.16 1.20
N ALA A 77 -2.39 -31.42 1.56
CA ALA A 77 -3.38 -32.47 1.59
C ALA A 77 -3.68 -32.85 3.06
N PHE A 78 -4.95 -32.88 3.43
CA PHE A 78 -5.41 -33.31 4.75
C PHE A 78 -6.28 -34.55 4.63
N ARG A 79 -6.17 -35.44 5.61
CA ARG A 79 -7.03 -36.62 5.68
C ARG A 79 -7.47 -36.94 7.10
N VAL A 80 -8.69 -37.41 7.23
CA VAL A 80 -9.29 -37.79 8.51
C VAL A 80 -9.90 -39.19 8.42
N LYS A 81 -9.83 -39.94 9.51
CA LYS A 81 -10.53 -41.22 9.68
C LYS A 81 -11.19 -41.28 11.05
N ALA A 82 -12.25 -42.06 11.15
CA ALA A 82 -12.88 -42.40 12.42
C ALA A 82 -12.23 -43.64 13.06
N ILE A 83 -12.19 -43.67 14.38
CA ILE A 83 -11.69 -44.77 15.19
C ILE A 83 -12.80 -45.17 16.17
N SER A 84 -13.19 -46.46 16.18
CA SER A 84 -14.21 -46.97 17.06
C SER A 84 -13.71 -47.16 18.49
N VAL A 85 -14.61 -47.37 19.43
CA VAL A 85 -14.32 -47.77 20.84
C VAL A 85 -13.54 -49.09 20.95
N LEU A 86 -13.58 -49.92 19.90
CA LEU A 86 -12.81 -51.17 19.80
C LEU A 86 -11.47 -51.02 19.08
N GLY A 87 -11.09 -49.76 18.70
CA GLY A 87 -9.85 -49.47 17.99
C GLY A 87 -9.85 -49.74 16.47
N VAL A 88 -11.00 -50.13 15.89
CA VAL A 88 -11.13 -50.31 14.43
C VAL A 88 -11.18 -48.96 13.75
N SER A 89 -10.43 -48.80 12.66
CA SER A 89 -10.37 -47.53 11.88
C SER A 89 -11.22 -47.62 10.60
N SER A 90 -11.88 -46.51 10.26
CA SER A 90 -12.50 -46.37 8.93
C SER A 90 -11.47 -46.15 7.82
N ALA A 91 -11.95 -46.08 6.59
CA ALA A 91 -11.17 -45.51 5.49
C ALA A 91 -10.86 -44.02 5.74
N TRP A 92 -9.76 -43.59 5.14
CA TRP A 92 -9.39 -42.16 5.12
C TRP A 92 -10.30 -41.36 4.18
N GLN A 93 -10.67 -40.17 4.58
CA GLN A 93 -11.26 -39.13 3.70
C GLN A 93 -10.26 -38.00 3.53
N GLU A 94 -10.00 -37.61 2.30
CA GLU A 94 -8.95 -36.66 1.95
C GLU A 94 -9.52 -35.40 1.29
N THR A 95 -8.83 -34.27 1.49
CA THR A 95 -9.07 -33.00 0.81
C THR A 95 -7.73 -32.33 0.51
N GLN A 96 -7.75 -31.44 -0.49
CA GLN A 96 -6.62 -30.56 -0.78
C GLN A 96 -7.04 -29.13 -0.49
N ALA A 97 -6.15 -28.33 0.07
CA ALA A 97 -6.37 -26.92 0.36
C ALA A 97 -5.05 -26.16 0.20
N GLU A 98 -5.16 -24.91 -0.20
CA GLU A 98 -4.03 -23.98 -0.22
C GLU A 98 -4.09 -23.11 1.03
N ILE A 99 -3.01 -23.08 1.80
CA ILE A 99 -2.82 -22.20 2.95
C ILE A 99 -2.05 -20.97 2.45
N LEU A 100 -2.71 -19.84 2.39
CA LEU A 100 -2.14 -18.59 1.94
C LEU A 100 -1.35 -17.88 3.05
N GLY A 101 -1.83 -17.96 4.26
CA GLY A 101 -1.19 -17.36 5.43
C GLY A 101 -1.00 -15.85 5.26
N LEU A 102 0.16 -15.37 5.68
CA LEU A 102 0.57 -13.99 5.50
C LEU A 102 0.97 -13.66 4.04
N THR A 103 0.71 -14.57 3.09
CA THR A 103 1.02 -14.33 1.68
C THR A 103 -0.18 -13.84 0.87
N ALA A 104 -1.39 -13.90 1.42
CA ALA A 104 -2.58 -13.35 0.78
C ALA A 104 -2.50 -11.82 0.70
N PRO A 105 -2.83 -11.21 -0.44
CA PRO A 105 -2.97 -9.75 -0.48
C PRO A 105 -4.18 -9.32 0.35
N PRO A 106 -4.12 -8.14 1.00
CA PRO A 106 -5.26 -7.61 1.76
C PRO A 106 -6.52 -7.45 0.92
N ALA A 107 -7.67 -7.60 1.57
CA ALA A 107 -8.95 -7.31 0.96
C ALA A 107 -9.11 -5.81 0.66
N GLN A 108 -9.97 -5.49 -0.31
CA GLN A 108 -10.33 -4.11 -0.62
C GLN A 108 -11.03 -3.47 0.59
N LEU A 109 -10.71 -2.20 0.86
CA LEU A 109 -11.39 -1.44 1.91
C LEU A 109 -12.83 -1.13 1.51
N GLU A 110 -13.75 -1.42 2.43
CA GLU A 110 -15.18 -1.22 2.22
C GLU A 110 -15.67 0.12 2.81
N ASN A 111 -16.78 0.62 2.25
CA ASN A 111 -17.48 1.82 2.73
C ASN A 111 -16.59 3.05 2.87
N VAL A 112 -15.62 3.20 1.95
CA VAL A 112 -14.78 4.39 1.92
C VAL A 112 -15.63 5.60 1.57
N THR A 113 -15.65 6.59 2.47
CA THR A 113 -16.41 7.83 2.30
C THR A 113 -15.50 9.03 2.52
N LEU A 114 -15.85 10.15 1.89
CA LEU A 114 -15.15 11.42 2.02
C LEU A 114 -16.12 12.49 2.53
N GLN A 115 -15.73 13.15 3.60
CA GLN A 115 -16.39 14.35 4.14
C GLN A 115 -15.41 15.51 4.10
N THR A 116 -15.91 16.72 3.92
CA THR A 116 -15.07 17.92 3.86
C THR A 116 -15.42 18.86 4.98
N ALA A 117 -14.43 19.37 5.70
CA ALA A 117 -14.61 20.35 6.76
C ALA A 117 -13.35 21.20 6.92
N GLY A 118 -13.47 22.52 6.97
CA GLY A 118 -12.38 23.42 7.33
C GLY A 118 -11.13 23.33 6.44
N GLY A 119 -11.28 23.03 5.16
CA GLY A 119 -10.13 22.82 4.26
C GLY A 119 -9.46 21.43 4.41
N LEU A 120 -10.11 20.51 5.13
CA LEU A 120 -9.67 19.13 5.33
C LEU A 120 -10.61 18.17 4.64
N ALA A 121 -10.04 17.07 4.14
CA ALA A 121 -10.74 15.89 3.68
C ALA A 121 -10.67 14.81 4.78
N ILE A 122 -11.83 14.43 5.28
CA ILE A 122 -11.98 13.39 6.29
C ILE A 122 -12.40 12.11 5.57
N LEU A 123 -11.47 11.19 5.46
CA LEU A 123 -11.70 9.87 4.86
C LEU A 123 -12.09 8.89 5.96
N LYS A 124 -13.14 8.11 5.74
CA LYS A 124 -13.59 7.06 6.66
C LYS A 124 -13.85 5.78 5.89
N TRP A 125 -13.59 4.64 6.53
CA TRP A 125 -13.80 3.31 5.95
C TRP A 125 -14.18 2.30 7.03
N THR A 126 -14.68 1.15 6.61
CA THR A 126 -14.80 -0.01 7.50
C THR A 126 -13.40 -0.56 7.79
N ARG A 127 -13.08 -0.81 9.06
CA ARG A 127 -11.79 -1.41 9.43
C ARG A 127 -11.54 -2.67 8.62
N SER A 128 -10.29 -2.85 8.19
CA SER A 128 -9.91 -4.06 7.46
C SER A 128 -10.29 -5.31 8.25
N VAL A 129 -10.78 -6.31 7.55
CA VAL A 129 -11.05 -7.63 8.13
C VAL A 129 -9.75 -8.41 8.34
N ASP A 130 -8.69 -8.06 7.62
CA ASP A 130 -7.41 -8.76 7.61
C ASP A 130 -6.62 -8.46 8.89
N PRO A 131 -6.30 -9.46 9.72
CA PRO A 131 -5.55 -9.24 10.95
C PRO A 131 -4.13 -8.70 10.73
N ASP A 132 -3.46 -9.08 9.65
CA ASP A 132 -2.12 -8.65 9.29
C ASP A 132 -2.06 -7.19 8.79
N VAL A 133 -3.17 -6.66 8.28
CA VAL A 133 -3.34 -5.22 8.07
C VAL A 133 -3.48 -4.51 9.41
N ARG A 134 -4.39 -4.97 10.29
CA ARG A 134 -4.68 -4.32 11.57
C ARG A 134 -3.50 -4.35 12.55
N VAL A 135 -2.65 -5.38 12.45
CA VAL A 135 -1.48 -5.58 13.32
C VAL A 135 -0.21 -5.47 12.49
N GLY A 136 0.37 -4.29 12.45
CA GLY A 136 1.64 -4.02 11.76
C GLY A 136 1.52 -3.58 10.31
N GLY A 137 0.31 -3.62 9.72
CA GLY A 137 0.04 -3.07 8.40
C GLY A 137 -0.38 -1.61 8.43
N ASN A 138 -0.70 -1.06 7.27
CA ASN A 138 -1.04 0.35 7.09
C ASN A 138 -2.23 0.53 6.13
N ILE A 139 -2.89 1.67 6.24
CA ILE A 139 -3.76 2.20 5.20
C ILE A 139 -3.02 3.35 4.53
N VAL A 140 -2.81 3.24 3.23
CA VAL A 140 -2.09 4.23 2.42
C VAL A 140 -3.09 5.06 1.65
N ILE A 141 -2.91 6.39 1.71
CA ILE A 141 -3.76 7.38 1.07
C ILE A 141 -2.92 8.13 0.04
N ARG A 142 -3.38 8.14 -1.19
CA ARG A 142 -2.77 8.89 -2.29
C ARG A 142 -3.77 9.85 -2.89
N HIS A 143 -3.28 10.82 -3.65
CA HIS A 143 -4.11 11.82 -4.32
C HIS A 143 -3.65 12.01 -5.76
N SER A 144 -4.62 12.27 -6.62
CA SER A 144 -4.41 12.80 -7.96
C SER A 144 -5.39 13.93 -8.25
N LYS A 145 -4.97 14.93 -9.00
CA LYS A 145 -5.86 15.99 -9.49
C LYS A 145 -6.88 15.50 -10.51
N GLU A 146 -6.61 14.36 -11.14
CA GLU A 146 -7.46 13.78 -12.17
C GLU A 146 -8.67 13.04 -11.56
N ALA A 147 -9.82 13.13 -12.24
CA ALA A 147 -11.06 12.50 -11.76
C ALA A 147 -11.04 10.96 -11.89
N THR A 148 -10.23 10.41 -12.78
CA THR A 148 -10.16 8.97 -13.11
C THR A 148 -8.77 8.40 -12.91
N ALA A 149 -8.02 8.91 -11.94
CA ALA A 149 -6.65 8.48 -11.65
C ALA A 149 -6.58 7.02 -11.20
N THR A 150 -5.47 6.38 -11.54
CA THR A 150 -5.05 5.08 -11.01
C THR A 150 -4.03 5.29 -9.89
N TRP A 151 -3.64 4.20 -9.21
CA TRP A 151 -2.61 4.25 -8.17
C TRP A 151 -1.29 4.84 -8.69
N SER A 152 -0.89 4.50 -9.90
CA SER A 152 0.32 4.98 -10.55
C SER A 152 0.27 6.45 -10.99
N ASP A 153 -0.95 7.02 -11.13
CA ASP A 153 -1.16 8.41 -11.52
C ASP A 153 -1.41 9.31 -10.31
N SER A 154 -0.94 8.91 -9.16
CA SER A 154 -1.18 9.58 -7.88
C SER A 154 0.11 9.69 -7.08
N TYR A 155 0.11 10.54 -6.08
CA TYR A 155 1.22 10.73 -5.14
C TYR A 155 0.76 10.51 -3.69
N SER A 156 1.70 10.19 -2.82
CA SER A 156 1.43 9.87 -1.43
C SER A 156 0.98 11.11 -0.65
N MET A 157 -0.15 10.98 0.05
CA MET A 157 -0.67 12.01 0.94
C MET A 157 -0.40 11.67 2.39
N ASP A 158 -0.77 10.45 2.79
CA ASP A 158 -0.67 10.01 4.17
C ASP A 158 -0.59 8.48 4.27
N ARG A 159 -0.13 8.01 5.43
CA ARG A 159 -0.09 6.61 5.80
C ARG A 159 -0.47 6.48 7.27
N VAL A 160 -1.60 5.84 7.53
CA VAL A 160 -2.09 5.61 8.89
C VAL A 160 -2.00 4.13 9.26
N SER A 161 -2.04 3.81 10.56
CA SER A 161 -2.04 2.42 11.02
C SER A 161 -3.21 1.63 10.41
N GLY A 162 -2.99 0.38 10.06
CA GLY A 162 -4.02 -0.50 9.49
C GLY A 162 -5.20 -0.78 10.43
N GLY A 163 -5.03 -0.53 11.73
CA GLY A 163 -6.11 -0.60 12.73
C GLY A 163 -7.06 0.61 12.73
N GLU A 164 -6.69 1.71 12.07
CA GLU A 164 -7.52 2.92 11.98
C GLU A 164 -8.67 2.75 10.98
N ALA A 165 -9.71 3.56 11.18
CA ALA A 165 -10.88 3.61 10.30
C ALA A 165 -11.15 5.03 9.77
N ILE A 166 -10.22 5.94 10.01
CA ILE A 166 -10.32 7.36 9.67
C ILE A 166 -8.93 7.93 9.38
N ALA A 167 -8.86 8.81 8.42
CA ALA A 167 -7.72 9.70 8.21
C ALA A 167 -8.19 11.10 7.86
N VAL A 168 -7.37 12.08 8.20
CA VAL A 168 -7.63 13.48 7.91
C VAL A 168 -6.45 14.01 7.11
N VAL A 169 -6.72 14.38 5.87
CA VAL A 169 -5.71 14.87 4.91
C VAL A 169 -6.13 16.22 4.36
N PRO A 170 -5.22 16.98 3.73
CA PRO A 170 -5.57 18.21 3.03
C PRO A 170 -6.69 18.01 2.03
N LEU A 171 -7.66 18.94 2.02
CA LEU A 171 -8.68 18.96 0.99
C LEU A 171 -8.10 19.49 -0.31
N LYS A 172 -8.05 18.61 -1.32
CA LYS A 172 -7.61 18.92 -2.68
C LYS A 172 -8.67 18.48 -3.69
N PRO A 173 -8.91 19.26 -4.76
CA PRO A 173 -9.79 18.78 -5.85
C PRO A 173 -9.15 17.60 -6.56
N GLY A 174 -9.96 16.62 -6.94
CA GLY A 174 -9.50 15.42 -7.61
C GLY A 174 -9.91 14.14 -6.90
N THR A 175 -9.08 13.12 -6.99
CA THR A 175 -9.38 11.76 -6.50
C THR A 175 -8.42 11.37 -5.38
N TYR A 176 -8.97 10.88 -4.28
CA TYR A 176 -8.24 10.18 -3.22
C TYR A 176 -8.35 8.68 -3.47
N LEU A 177 -7.20 8.01 -3.43
CA LEU A 177 -7.08 6.57 -3.57
C LEU A 177 -6.62 6.01 -2.22
N VAL A 178 -7.33 5.00 -1.74
CA VAL A 178 -7.08 4.39 -0.43
C VAL A 178 -6.94 2.89 -0.60
N ARG A 179 -5.89 2.29 -0.06
CA ARG A 179 -5.71 0.84 -0.03
C ARG A 179 -5.09 0.37 1.27
N ALA A 180 -5.34 -0.88 1.62
CA ALA A 180 -4.67 -1.55 2.71
C ALA A 180 -3.32 -2.12 2.25
N GLU A 181 -2.32 -2.06 3.14
CA GLU A 181 -1.06 -2.79 3.04
C GLU A 181 -0.89 -3.66 4.29
N ASP A 182 -0.52 -4.92 4.11
CA ASP A 182 -0.25 -5.83 5.20
C ASP A 182 1.10 -5.55 5.89
N SER A 183 1.39 -6.26 6.96
CA SER A 183 2.65 -6.18 7.69
C SER A 183 3.87 -6.66 6.88
N GLY A 184 3.66 -7.39 5.80
CA GLY A 184 4.68 -7.83 4.84
C GLY A 184 4.91 -6.84 3.69
N GLY A 185 4.13 -5.73 3.63
CA GLY A 185 4.21 -4.71 2.59
C GLY A 185 3.45 -5.06 1.31
N ARG A 186 2.58 -6.09 1.33
CA ARG A 186 1.70 -6.39 0.20
C ARG A 186 0.49 -5.48 0.22
N ALA A 187 0.09 -5.05 -0.96
CA ALA A 187 -1.00 -4.13 -1.12
C ALA A 187 -2.26 -4.82 -1.64
N GLY A 188 -3.40 -4.46 -1.07
CA GLY A 188 -4.72 -4.82 -1.57
C GLY A 188 -5.18 -3.91 -2.71
N PRO A 189 -6.38 -4.17 -3.26
CA PRO A 189 -7.00 -3.31 -4.24
C PRO A 189 -7.29 -1.91 -3.70
N GLU A 190 -7.19 -0.91 -4.56
CA GLU A 190 -7.52 0.47 -4.22
C GLU A 190 -9.01 0.74 -4.24
N THR A 191 -9.46 1.63 -3.36
CA THR A 191 -10.79 2.25 -3.41
C THR A 191 -10.62 3.73 -3.70
N ARG A 192 -11.52 4.30 -4.52
CA ARG A 192 -11.44 5.69 -4.98
C ARG A 192 -12.62 6.49 -4.47
N VAL A 193 -12.34 7.71 -3.99
CA VAL A 193 -13.35 8.70 -3.67
C VAL A 193 -12.92 10.05 -4.23
N SER A 194 -13.84 10.77 -4.86
CA SER A 194 -13.52 12.04 -5.54
C SER A 194 -14.27 13.20 -4.91
N THR A 195 -13.64 14.38 -4.98
CA THR A 195 -14.27 15.64 -4.60
C THR A 195 -14.26 16.62 -5.77
N LYS A 196 -15.37 17.31 -5.99
CA LYS A 196 -15.55 18.28 -7.10
C LYS A 196 -15.01 19.67 -6.79
N GLY A 197 -14.51 19.91 -5.61
CA GLY A 197 -13.95 21.21 -5.26
C GLY A 197 -13.69 21.38 -3.79
N ALA A 198 -12.51 21.89 -3.49
CA ALA A 198 -12.20 22.49 -2.20
C ALA A 198 -12.70 23.92 -2.24
N GLN A 199 -13.68 24.30 -1.43
CA GLN A 199 -13.90 25.71 -1.15
C GLN A 199 -12.72 26.18 -0.32
N VAL A 200 -11.84 26.93 -0.96
CA VAL A 200 -10.76 27.62 -0.27
C VAL A 200 -11.30 28.97 0.16
N LEU A 201 -11.47 29.17 1.45
CA LEU A 201 -11.69 30.47 2.01
C LEU A 201 -10.32 31.16 2.16
N ALA A 202 -9.81 31.67 1.04
CA ALA A 202 -8.57 32.47 1.04
C ALA A 202 -8.93 33.95 0.83
N PHE A 203 -8.37 34.82 1.63
CA PHE A 203 -8.50 36.25 1.46
C PHE A 203 -7.55 36.81 0.40
N SER A 204 -6.39 36.19 0.27
CA SER A 204 -5.45 36.36 -0.84
C SER A 204 -4.65 35.08 -1.03
N THR A 205 -4.30 34.79 -2.27
CA THR A 205 -3.49 33.61 -2.61
C THR A 205 -2.29 34.06 -3.41
N LEU A 206 -1.10 33.66 -2.94
CA LEU A 206 0.14 33.74 -3.71
C LEU A 206 0.39 32.39 -4.37
N ASP A 207 0.74 32.41 -5.64
CA ASP A 207 0.87 31.23 -6.48
C ASP A 207 2.30 31.09 -7.03
N PHE A 208 2.91 29.93 -6.81
CA PHE A 208 4.26 29.59 -7.27
C PHE A 208 4.19 28.34 -8.15
N LEU A 209 4.12 28.58 -9.45
CA LEU A 209 4.17 27.52 -10.45
C LEU A 209 5.61 27.27 -10.90
N GLN A 210 6.06 26.02 -10.92
CA GLN A 210 7.38 25.59 -11.38
C GLN A 210 7.34 24.87 -12.73
N ALA A 211 6.18 24.66 -13.31
CA ALA A 211 6.01 23.81 -14.47
C ALA A 211 6.26 24.48 -15.81
N ASP A 212 6.21 25.80 -15.93
CA ASP A 212 6.33 26.44 -17.23
C ASP A 212 7.35 27.60 -17.20
N PRO A 213 8.31 27.60 -18.11
CA PRO A 213 8.55 26.67 -19.20
C PRO A 213 9.48 25.49 -18.90
N GLY A 214 9.66 24.99 -17.73
CA GLY A 214 10.36 23.75 -17.62
C GLY A 214 11.33 23.55 -16.49
N PHE A 215 10.90 23.76 -15.27
CA PHE A 215 11.64 23.32 -14.10
C PHE A 215 13.09 23.87 -14.03
N PHE A 216 13.25 25.20 -13.96
CA PHE A 216 14.56 25.86 -13.94
C PHE A 216 15.37 25.69 -12.67
N GLY A 217 14.75 25.22 -11.59
CA GLY A 217 15.41 25.06 -10.32
C GLY A 217 16.52 24.01 -10.32
N PRO A 218 17.35 23.96 -9.27
CA PRO A 218 18.43 22.99 -9.15
C PRO A 218 17.89 21.55 -9.11
N LYS A 219 18.59 20.64 -9.79
CA LYS A 219 18.25 19.23 -9.95
C LYS A 219 19.39 18.33 -9.52
N SER A 220 19.08 17.28 -8.79
CA SER A 220 20.01 16.18 -8.50
C SER A 220 19.31 14.85 -8.79
N GLY A 221 19.90 14.00 -9.62
CA GLY A 221 19.29 12.73 -10.03
C GLY A 221 18.05 12.88 -10.93
N LEU A 222 17.78 14.08 -11.44
CA LEU A 222 16.63 14.41 -12.29
C LEU A 222 17.04 15.00 -13.61
N GLN A 223 16.14 14.87 -14.58
CA GLN A 223 16.24 15.51 -15.91
C GLN A 223 14.88 16.09 -16.30
N VAL A 224 14.90 17.01 -17.28
CA VAL A 224 13.69 17.51 -17.92
C VAL A 224 13.56 16.81 -19.27
N THR A 225 12.45 16.12 -19.48
CA THR A 225 12.13 15.42 -20.72
C THR A 225 10.84 16.01 -21.29
N GLY A 226 10.97 16.70 -22.43
CA GLY A 226 9.89 17.55 -22.93
C GLY A 226 9.61 18.69 -21.95
N ALA A 227 8.37 18.82 -21.49
CA ALA A 227 7.96 19.79 -20.47
C ALA A 227 7.83 19.18 -19.07
N ASN A 228 8.31 17.95 -18.87
CA ASN A 228 8.09 17.20 -17.63
C ASN A 228 9.41 16.94 -16.90
N LEU A 229 9.35 16.92 -15.59
CA LEU A 229 10.45 16.51 -14.73
C LEU A 229 10.39 14.99 -14.51
N THR A 230 11.51 14.30 -14.71
CA THR A 230 11.63 12.85 -14.57
C THR A 230 12.91 12.50 -13.81
N LEU A 231 13.01 11.28 -13.29
CA LEU A 231 14.30 10.75 -12.85
C LEU A 231 15.27 10.69 -14.05
N ALA A 232 16.54 10.93 -13.78
CA ALA A 232 17.57 10.78 -14.80
C ALA A 232 17.64 9.33 -15.28
N THR A 233 17.77 9.11 -16.59
CA THR A 233 17.79 7.78 -17.20
C THR A 233 19.13 7.48 -17.83
N ALA A 234 19.50 6.21 -17.91
CA ALA A 234 20.64 5.70 -18.65
C ALA A 234 20.19 4.51 -19.51
N THR A 235 20.79 4.39 -20.69
CA THR A 235 20.55 3.26 -21.59
C THR A 235 21.81 2.40 -21.66
N ALA A 236 21.69 1.13 -21.31
CA ALA A 236 22.75 0.15 -21.41
C ALA A 236 22.22 -1.11 -22.13
N ASN A 237 22.94 -1.61 -23.14
CA ASN A 237 22.54 -2.80 -23.90
C ASN A 237 21.12 -2.72 -24.52
N GLY A 238 20.68 -1.52 -24.90
CA GLY A 238 19.35 -1.29 -25.45
C GLY A 238 18.21 -1.19 -24.43
N VAL A 239 18.51 -1.31 -23.15
CA VAL A 239 17.54 -1.18 -22.05
C VAL A 239 17.70 0.18 -21.40
N THR A 240 16.63 0.96 -21.33
CA THR A 240 16.61 2.27 -20.67
C THR A 240 16.04 2.12 -19.26
N GLN A 241 16.78 2.57 -18.27
CA GLN A 241 16.38 2.52 -16.87
C GLN A 241 16.68 3.85 -16.17
N VAL A 242 16.05 4.11 -15.01
CA VAL A 242 16.47 5.25 -14.22
C VAL A 242 17.90 5.04 -13.69
N SER A 243 18.68 6.11 -13.67
CA SER A 243 20.07 6.06 -13.15
C SER A 243 20.13 6.05 -11.63
N THR A 244 19.05 6.50 -10.99
CA THR A 244 18.88 6.56 -9.54
C THR A 244 17.41 6.38 -9.21
N MET A 245 17.11 5.72 -8.09
CA MET A 245 15.75 5.49 -7.63
C MET A 245 15.13 6.71 -6.96
N GLU A 246 15.92 7.74 -6.69
CA GLU A 246 15.51 8.98 -6.06
C GLU A 246 16.19 10.18 -6.73
N GLY A 247 15.46 11.28 -6.87
CA GLY A 247 15.99 12.55 -7.34
C GLY A 247 15.34 13.72 -6.61
N GLN A 248 16.07 14.82 -6.49
CA GLN A 248 15.62 16.03 -5.81
C GLN A 248 15.54 17.22 -6.79
N TYR A 249 14.45 17.96 -6.69
CA TYR A 249 14.23 19.24 -7.35
C TYR A 249 14.05 20.34 -6.32
N GLY A 250 14.90 21.37 -6.34
CA GLY A 250 14.67 22.60 -5.60
C GLY A 250 13.87 23.62 -6.43
N PHE A 251 12.97 24.36 -5.82
CA PHE A 251 12.29 25.44 -6.53
C PHE A 251 13.27 26.53 -6.94
N ALA A 252 13.06 27.11 -8.11
CA ALA A 252 13.98 28.10 -8.69
C ALA A 252 14.11 29.37 -7.82
N ALA A 253 13.08 29.69 -7.05
CA ALA A 253 13.07 30.79 -6.10
C ALA A 253 12.23 30.40 -4.87
N GLY A 254 12.59 30.94 -3.72
CA GLY A 254 11.75 30.92 -2.52
C GLY A 254 10.56 31.87 -2.66
N LEU A 255 9.54 31.62 -1.90
CA LEU A 255 8.37 32.48 -1.75
C LEU A 255 8.66 33.54 -0.68
N ASP A 256 8.77 34.81 -1.05
CA ASP A 256 8.82 35.94 -0.11
C ASP A 256 7.42 36.52 0.06
N LEU A 257 6.90 36.48 1.28
CA LEU A 257 5.60 37.05 1.66
C LEU A 257 5.67 38.58 1.95
N GLY A 258 6.90 39.14 1.88
CA GLY A 258 7.18 40.56 2.12
C GLY A 258 7.22 40.95 3.58
N ALA A 259 6.59 40.20 4.46
CA ALA A 259 6.61 40.36 5.90
C ALA A 259 6.30 39.00 6.56
N VAL A 260 6.54 38.86 7.84
CA VAL A 260 6.06 37.70 8.62
C VAL A 260 4.54 37.69 8.57
N LYS A 261 3.98 36.65 8.00
CA LYS A 261 2.55 36.46 7.82
C LYS A 261 2.15 35.05 8.19
N ARG A 262 0.93 34.90 8.66
CA ARG A 262 0.30 33.62 8.86
C ARG A 262 -0.36 33.17 7.56
N VAL A 263 0.14 32.08 6.99
CA VAL A 263 -0.35 31.53 5.73
C VAL A 263 -0.58 30.03 5.85
N ARG A 264 -1.56 29.53 5.11
CA ARG A 264 -1.77 28.12 4.90
C ARG A 264 -1.12 27.72 3.57
N LEU A 265 -0.16 26.82 3.64
CA LEU A 265 0.49 26.29 2.45
C LEU A 265 -0.27 25.07 1.92
N ARG A 266 -0.41 24.99 0.61
CA ARG A 266 -0.93 23.81 -0.08
C ARG A 266 -0.20 23.60 -1.39
N SER A 267 -0.01 22.34 -1.75
CA SER A 267 0.66 21.97 -3.00
C SER A 267 -0.34 21.40 -4.01
N GLU A 268 -0.05 21.58 -5.28
CA GLU A 268 -0.70 20.89 -6.39
C GLU A 268 0.38 20.20 -7.23
N ILE A 269 0.23 18.88 -7.40
CA ILE A 269 1.21 18.03 -8.07
C ILE A 269 0.49 17.30 -9.21
N GLY A 270 0.97 17.49 -10.43
CA GLY A 270 0.59 16.69 -11.59
C GLY A 270 1.64 15.62 -11.81
N VAL A 271 1.30 14.35 -11.56
CA VAL A 271 2.22 13.23 -11.71
C VAL A 271 1.53 12.06 -12.39
N ALA A 272 2.31 11.32 -13.20
CA ALA A 272 1.95 10.03 -13.75
C ALA A 272 3.19 9.13 -13.77
N ALA A 273 3.00 7.81 -13.86
CA ALA A 273 4.11 6.88 -14.07
C ALA A 273 4.37 6.67 -15.56
N LEU A 274 5.64 6.64 -15.93
CA LEU A 274 6.09 6.27 -17.27
C LEU A 274 6.89 4.97 -17.21
N ALA A 275 6.43 3.95 -17.93
CA ALA A 275 7.21 2.74 -18.18
C ALA A 275 8.32 3.06 -19.19
N LEU A 276 9.56 2.77 -18.84
CA LEU A 276 10.73 2.94 -19.71
C LEU A 276 10.97 1.69 -20.56
N ASN A 277 10.71 0.49 -20.04
CA ASN A 277 11.03 -0.78 -20.68
C ASN A 277 10.00 -1.90 -20.43
N ASP A 278 8.90 -1.66 -19.74
CA ASP A 278 7.94 -2.71 -19.42
C ASP A 278 6.98 -3.02 -20.58
N ARG A 279 7.56 -3.27 -21.77
CA ARG A 279 6.84 -3.79 -22.92
C ARG A 279 7.22 -5.24 -23.12
N ILE A 280 6.27 -6.08 -23.54
CA ILE A 280 6.51 -7.51 -23.86
C ILE A 280 7.73 -7.65 -24.76
N ASP A 281 7.87 -6.80 -25.79
CA ASP A 281 8.97 -6.81 -26.75
C ASP A 281 10.34 -6.42 -26.16
N SER A 282 10.36 -5.78 -24.99
CA SER A 282 11.60 -5.36 -24.33
C SER A 282 12.02 -6.27 -23.19
N ARG A 283 11.20 -7.26 -22.81
CA ARG A 283 11.53 -8.22 -21.75
C ARG A 283 12.54 -9.24 -22.26
N THR A 284 13.67 -9.36 -21.58
CA THR A 284 14.77 -10.28 -21.92
C THR A 284 14.71 -11.60 -21.16
N THR A 285 13.83 -11.73 -20.18
CA THR A 285 13.66 -12.93 -19.37
C THR A 285 12.65 -13.90 -19.99
N LEU A 286 12.75 -15.19 -19.64
CA LEU A 286 11.80 -16.20 -20.10
C LEU A 286 10.39 -15.89 -19.59
N MET A 287 9.39 -16.10 -20.44
CA MET A 287 7.97 -15.84 -20.16
C MET A 287 7.48 -16.54 -18.88
N ASP A 288 7.96 -17.72 -18.59
CA ASP A 288 7.64 -18.50 -17.38
C ASP A 288 8.15 -17.84 -16.07
N SER A 289 9.04 -16.86 -16.18
CA SER A 289 9.56 -16.10 -15.03
C SER A 289 8.85 -14.77 -14.78
N TRP A 290 7.85 -14.43 -15.61
CA TRP A 290 7.11 -13.19 -15.47
C TRP A 290 6.04 -13.33 -14.40
N ALA A 291 6.04 -12.40 -13.44
CA ALA A 291 4.99 -12.30 -12.43
C ALA A 291 3.67 -11.74 -13.01
N ASP A 292 3.75 -11.12 -14.19
CA ASP A 292 2.64 -10.44 -14.84
C ASP A 292 2.83 -10.51 -16.36
N PHE A 293 1.80 -10.94 -17.08
CA PHE A 293 1.84 -11.10 -18.54
C PHE A 293 1.56 -9.78 -19.29
N ASP A 294 0.76 -8.90 -18.69
CA ASP A 294 0.30 -7.64 -19.30
C ASP A 294 1.20 -6.43 -19.03
N GLY A 295 2.34 -6.62 -18.36
CA GLY A 295 3.17 -5.57 -17.81
C GLY A 295 2.96 -5.42 -16.31
N SER A 296 3.93 -4.86 -15.59
CA SER A 296 3.80 -4.72 -14.14
C SER A 296 2.61 -3.82 -13.79
N ALA A 297 1.79 -4.26 -12.88
CA ALA A 297 0.71 -3.47 -12.29
C ALA A 297 1.30 -2.22 -11.63
N GLY A 298 1.28 -1.11 -12.34
CA GLY A 298 1.63 0.25 -11.94
C GLY A 298 2.80 0.36 -10.97
N ALA A 299 3.93 0.85 -11.47
CA ALA A 299 5.09 1.13 -10.63
C ALA A 299 4.70 1.99 -9.43
N GLU A 300 5.24 1.66 -8.27
CA GLU A 300 5.15 2.53 -7.11
C GLU A 300 6.15 3.69 -7.28
N ILE A 301 5.67 4.74 -7.93
CA ILE A 301 6.32 6.04 -7.99
C ILE A 301 5.78 6.92 -6.87
N ASP A 302 6.57 7.89 -6.41
CA ASP A 302 6.10 8.89 -5.46
C ASP A 302 6.72 10.25 -5.69
N VAL A 303 6.02 11.31 -5.21
CA VAL A 303 6.50 12.68 -5.18
C VAL A 303 6.22 13.27 -3.82
N LEU A 304 7.28 13.56 -3.08
CA LEU A 304 7.22 14.15 -1.75
C LEU A 304 7.60 15.64 -1.83
N PHE A 305 6.79 16.51 -1.23
CA PHE A 305 7.12 17.91 -1.03
C PHE A 305 7.68 18.17 0.34
N GLU A 306 8.77 18.93 0.39
CA GLU A 306 9.32 19.50 1.63
C GLU A 306 9.44 21.00 1.52
N ILE A 307 9.29 21.66 2.66
CA ILE A 307 9.46 23.10 2.84
C ILE A 307 10.42 23.39 3.98
N ARG A 308 10.98 24.59 3.97
CA ARG A 308 11.57 25.25 5.14
C ARG A 308 11.18 26.71 5.15
N GLU A 309 11.20 27.31 6.32
CA GLU A 309 10.71 28.65 6.56
C GLU A 309 11.73 29.53 7.25
N THR A 310 11.57 30.84 7.11
CA THR A 310 12.36 31.85 7.82
C THR A 310 11.55 33.12 8.05
N ASP A 311 11.82 33.79 9.17
CA ASP A 311 11.30 35.12 9.46
C ASP A 311 12.19 36.24 8.89
N ASP A 312 13.39 35.87 8.45
CA ASP A 312 14.36 36.81 7.88
C ASP A 312 14.03 37.18 6.44
N ASP A 313 14.62 38.27 5.97
CA ASP A 313 14.57 38.69 4.57
C ASP A 313 15.35 37.70 3.70
N PRO A 314 14.69 36.99 2.76
CA PRO A 314 15.37 36.00 1.93
C PRO A 314 16.42 36.62 0.98
N ALA A 315 16.39 37.90 0.73
CA ALA A 315 17.39 38.61 -0.06
C ALA A 315 18.71 38.86 0.69
N THR A 316 18.74 38.65 2.00
CA THR A 316 19.93 38.78 2.83
C THR A 316 20.58 37.40 3.07
N SER A 317 21.12 37.16 4.24
CA SER A 317 21.63 35.83 4.65
C SER A 317 20.66 35.24 5.70
N PRO A 318 19.51 34.75 5.28
CA PRO A 318 18.47 34.31 6.19
C PRO A 318 18.87 33.05 6.96
N ASN A 319 18.44 32.97 8.20
CA ASN A 319 18.57 31.76 8.99
C ASN A 319 17.35 30.86 8.73
N TRP A 320 17.51 29.89 7.87
CA TRP A 320 16.44 28.95 7.52
C TRP A 320 16.22 27.91 8.61
N GLY A 321 14.97 27.61 8.90
CA GLY A 321 14.55 26.48 9.69
C GLY A 321 14.90 25.12 9.04
N PRO A 322 14.67 24.01 9.73
CA PRO A 322 14.89 22.67 9.16
C PRO A 322 13.90 22.38 8.04
N TRP A 323 14.28 21.49 7.11
CA TRP A 323 13.35 20.97 6.13
C TRP A 323 12.32 20.06 6.81
N GLY A 324 11.06 20.24 6.46
CA GLY A 324 9.95 19.43 6.91
C GLY A 324 9.01 19.11 5.77
N ARG A 325 8.30 17.97 5.87
CA ARG A 325 7.29 17.57 4.90
C ARG A 325 6.16 18.62 4.85
N LEU A 326 5.72 18.96 3.64
CA LEU A 326 4.55 19.82 3.48
C LEU A 326 3.26 19.00 3.70
N ASP A 327 2.81 18.95 4.92
CA ASP A 327 1.54 18.34 5.33
C ASP A 327 0.57 19.46 5.72
N ASN A 328 -0.10 20.08 4.78
CA ASN A 328 -1.20 21.05 4.97
C ASN A 328 -1.22 21.74 6.35
N HIS A 329 -0.20 22.48 6.67
CA HIS A 329 -0.15 23.23 7.92
C HIS A 329 -0.10 24.75 7.70
N GLU A 330 -0.56 25.46 8.69
CA GLU A 330 -0.40 26.90 8.76
C GLU A 330 0.99 27.19 9.32
N ILE A 331 1.65 28.11 8.68
CA ILE A 331 2.95 28.64 9.12
C ILE A 331 2.84 30.13 9.40
N GLU A 332 3.74 30.62 10.23
CA GLU A 332 3.95 32.04 10.43
C GLU A 332 5.41 32.34 10.07
N ALA A 333 5.62 32.91 8.90
CA ALA A 333 6.95 33.14 8.35
C ALA A 333 6.96 34.30 7.37
N ARG A 334 8.14 34.86 7.08
CA ARG A 334 8.33 35.82 6.01
C ARG A 334 8.61 35.15 4.67
N ALA A 335 9.39 34.08 4.67
CA ALA A 335 9.70 33.41 3.43
C ALA A 335 9.72 31.89 3.57
N VAL A 336 9.44 31.22 2.46
CA VAL A 336 9.39 29.77 2.36
C VAL A 336 10.22 29.31 1.16
N GLU A 337 11.06 28.31 1.36
CA GLU A 337 11.66 27.52 0.28
C GLU A 337 10.98 26.17 0.17
N ALA A 338 10.90 25.65 -1.05
CA ALA A 338 10.30 24.34 -1.33
C ALA A 338 11.23 23.46 -2.16
N ARG A 339 11.14 22.16 -1.94
CA ARG A 339 11.78 21.15 -2.76
C ARG A 339 10.87 19.93 -2.94
N ALA A 340 11.09 19.18 -4.01
CA ALA A 340 10.37 17.96 -4.27
C ALA A 340 11.35 16.80 -4.44
N PHE A 341 11.01 15.64 -3.91
CA PHE A 341 11.70 14.38 -4.16
C PHE A 341 10.83 13.52 -5.05
N LEU A 342 11.41 12.99 -6.11
CA LEU A 342 10.81 12.03 -7.00
C LEU A 342 11.43 10.67 -6.72
N THR A 343 10.62 9.66 -6.49
CA THR A 343 11.11 8.31 -6.19
C THR A 343 10.39 7.26 -7.04
N THR A 344 11.07 6.15 -7.29
CA THR A 344 10.49 4.93 -7.85
C THR A 344 11.03 3.72 -7.10
N LYS A 345 10.24 2.65 -7.02
CA LYS A 345 10.71 1.35 -6.48
C LYS A 345 11.17 0.40 -7.58
N ASP A 346 10.96 0.76 -8.85
CA ASP A 346 11.36 -0.05 -10.00
C ASP A 346 12.14 0.79 -11.01
N ALA A 347 13.35 0.33 -11.36
CA ALA A 347 14.24 1.02 -12.31
C ALA A 347 13.66 1.13 -13.73
N SER A 348 12.66 0.32 -14.08
CA SER A 348 11.96 0.36 -15.37
C SER A 348 10.90 1.44 -15.45
N TYR A 349 10.63 2.16 -14.35
CA TYR A 349 9.62 3.21 -14.27
C TYR A 349 10.21 4.51 -13.74
N THR A 350 9.66 5.62 -14.23
CA THR A 350 9.98 6.96 -13.72
C THR A 350 8.70 7.76 -13.48
N PRO A 351 8.60 8.55 -12.40
CA PRO A 351 7.55 9.57 -12.31
C PRO A 351 7.72 10.60 -13.43
N ILE A 352 6.63 10.94 -14.10
CA ILE A 352 6.52 12.11 -14.96
C ILE A 352 5.78 13.17 -14.16
N VAL A 353 6.47 14.24 -13.79
CA VAL A 353 5.87 15.38 -13.10
C VAL A 353 5.63 16.49 -14.12
N SER A 354 4.36 16.73 -14.42
CA SER A 354 3.92 17.79 -15.34
C SER A 354 3.66 19.12 -14.64
N GLN A 355 3.47 19.11 -13.30
CA GLN A 355 3.18 20.30 -12.55
C GLN A 355 3.64 20.15 -11.09
N LEU A 356 4.36 21.16 -10.60
CA LEU A 356 4.64 21.39 -9.19
C LEU A 356 4.19 22.82 -8.87
N ARG A 357 3.23 22.99 -7.99
CA ARG A 357 2.70 24.30 -7.62
C ARG A 357 2.55 24.37 -6.11
N LEU A 358 3.00 25.49 -5.54
CA LEU A 358 2.83 25.83 -4.14
C LEU A 358 1.93 27.07 -4.04
N TYR A 359 0.92 27.02 -3.21
CA TYR A 359 0.07 28.14 -2.87
C TYR A 359 0.31 28.54 -1.42
N ALA A 360 0.30 29.85 -1.17
CA ALA A 360 0.22 30.41 0.16
C ALA A 360 -1.08 31.22 0.29
N ASP A 361 -2.02 30.67 1.02
CA ASP A 361 -3.31 31.29 1.29
C ASP A 361 -3.19 32.07 2.61
N GLU A 362 -3.32 33.40 2.57
CA GLU A 362 -3.25 34.27 3.76
C GLU A 362 -4.44 33.98 4.69
N VAL A 363 -4.15 33.66 5.93
CA VAL A 363 -5.14 33.34 6.96
C VAL A 363 -5.29 34.59 7.87
N ALA A 364 -6.54 35.02 8.09
CA ALA A 364 -6.84 36.19 8.92
C ALA A 364 -6.62 35.88 10.42
#